data_471c0ea75126e2b7ec17dfd7e2141c64
#
_entry.id   471c0ea75126e2b7ec17dfd7e2141c64
#
_cell.length_a   1.000
_cell.length_b   1.000
_cell.length_c   1.000
_cell.angle_alpha   90.00
_cell.angle_beta   90.00
_cell.angle_gamma   90.00
#
_symmetry.space_group_name_H-M   'P 1'
#
loop_
_entity.id
_entity.type
_entity.pdbx_description
1 polymer ?
#
loop_
_entity_poly.entity_id
_entity_poly.type
_entity_poly.pdbx_seq_one_letter_code
_entity_poly.pdbx_strand_id
1 'polypeptide(L)' 'MDVDKTGLVGRTFRHFKGNLYRLEGFAKDSETLEEMVVYRALYGDGGLWVRPAKMFFETIERDGKLMKRFEPL' A
#
# COMPACT_ATOMS: atom_id res chain seq x y z
N MET A 1 -10.82 2.35 -17.44
CA MET A 1 -9.70 3.27 -17.45
C MET A 1 -8.83 3.04 -16.24
N ASP A 2 -7.55 2.99 -16.46
CA ASP A 2 -6.63 2.74 -15.36
C ASP A 2 -6.52 3.94 -14.45
N VAL A 3 -6.43 3.66 -13.15
CA VAL A 3 -6.13 4.70 -12.19
C VAL A 3 -4.73 5.21 -12.47
N ASP A 4 -4.56 6.52 -12.36
CA ASP A 4 -3.23 7.12 -12.52
C ASP A 4 -2.37 6.75 -11.32
N LYS A 5 -1.63 5.66 -11.46
CA LYS A 5 -0.81 5.15 -10.37
C LYS A 5 0.38 6.03 -10.08
N THR A 6 0.82 6.81 -11.06
CA THR A 6 1.98 7.67 -10.83
C THR A 6 1.69 8.76 -9.82
N GLY A 7 0.43 9.17 -9.71
CA GLY A 7 0.04 10.16 -8.72
C GLY A 7 0.09 9.65 -7.29
N LEU A 8 0.21 8.33 -7.10
CA LEU A 8 0.28 7.75 -5.77
C LEU A 8 1.71 7.57 -5.27
N VAL A 9 2.68 7.58 -6.20
CA VAL A 9 4.08 7.40 -5.83
C VAL A 9 4.53 8.61 -5.01
N GLY A 10 5.13 8.34 -3.87
CA GLY A 10 5.58 9.39 -2.96
C GLY A 10 4.55 9.80 -1.93
N ARG A 11 3.31 9.33 -2.06
CA ARG A 11 2.27 9.67 -1.08
C ARG A 11 2.43 8.85 0.19
N THR A 12 2.06 9.46 1.31
CA THR A 12 2.04 8.79 2.59
C THR A 12 0.68 8.13 2.78
N PHE A 13 0.71 6.91 3.29
CA PHE A 13 -0.49 6.15 3.63
C PHE A 13 -0.43 5.78 5.10
N ARG A 14 -1.59 5.69 5.73
CA ARG A 14 -1.68 5.18 7.10
C ARG A 14 -2.32 3.81 7.07
N HIS A 15 -1.59 2.83 7.63
CA HIS A 15 -2.15 1.49 7.82
C HIS A 15 -3.24 1.55 8.89
N PHE A 16 -4.24 0.66 8.77
CA PHE A 16 -5.38 0.71 9.70
C PHE A 16 -4.95 0.54 11.17
N LYS A 17 -3.77 -0.03 11.41
CA LYS A 17 -3.23 -0.14 12.76
C LYS A 17 -2.48 1.11 13.23
N GLY A 18 -2.37 2.12 12.37
CA GLY A 18 -1.84 3.42 12.75
C GLY A 18 -0.48 3.79 12.20
N ASN A 19 0.33 2.82 11.78
CA ASN A 19 1.68 3.11 11.28
C ASN A 19 1.63 3.77 9.91
N LEU A 20 2.61 4.61 9.64
CA LEU A 20 2.68 5.36 8.39
C LEU A 20 3.68 4.71 7.45
N TYR A 21 3.36 4.76 6.16
CA TYR A 21 4.19 4.22 5.09
C TYR A 21 4.16 5.16 3.90
N ARG A 22 5.21 5.14 3.11
CA ARG A 22 5.26 5.91 1.86
C ARG A 22 5.28 4.92 0.69
N LEU A 23 4.39 5.14 -0.28
CA LEU A 23 4.35 4.31 -1.48
C LEU A 23 5.53 4.70 -2.36
N GLU A 24 6.44 3.75 -2.62
CA GLU A 24 7.64 4.03 -3.39
C GLU A 24 7.45 3.72 -4.87
N GLY A 25 6.60 2.77 -5.21
CA GLY A 25 6.39 2.43 -6.60
C GLY A 25 5.61 1.14 -6.76
N PHE A 26 5.55 0.70 -8.00
CA PHE A 26 4.87 -0.54 -8.38
C PHE A 26 5.86 -1.46 -9.05
N ALA A 27 5.65 -2.75 -8.86
CA ALA A 27 6.52 -3.77 -9.44
C ALA A 27 5.67 -4.98 -9.79
N LYS A 28 6.26 -5.97 -10.47
CA LYS A 28 5.59 -7.22 -10.76
C LYS A 28 6.29 -8.34 -10.01
N ASP A 29 5.48 -9.27 -9.51
CA ASP A 29 6.02 -10.51 -8.98
C ASP A 29 6.61 -11.28 -10.16
N SER A 30 7.86 -11.70 -10.05
CA SER A 30 8.56 -12.31 -11.18
C SER A 30 7.98 -13.67 -11.57
N GLU A 31 7.28 -14.32 -10.65
CA GLU A 31 6.72 -15.66 -10.93
C GLU A 31 5.27 -15.57 -11.36
N THR A 32 4.46 -14.77 -10.68
CA THR A 32 3.02 -14.73 -10.95
C THR A 32 2.63 -13.59 -11.87
N LEU A 33 3.52 -12.62 -12.08
CA LEU A 33 3.27 -11.38 -12.83
C LEU A 33 2.20 -10.52 -12.17
N GLU A 34 1.88 -10.79 -10.92
CA GLU A 34 0.93 -10.00 -10.17
C GLU A 34 1.53 -8.64 -9.86
N GLU A 35 0.69 -7.59 -9.92
CA GLU A 35 1.15 -6.24 -9.60
C GLU A 35 1.35 -6.11 -8.09
N MET A 36 2.50 -5.57 -7.71
CA MET A 36 2.88 -5.38 -6.33
C MET A 36 3.07 -3.90 -6.05
N VAL A 37 2.80 -3.50 -4.81
CA VAL A 37 3.13 -2.17 -4.31
C VAL A 37 4.41 -2.29 -3.50
N VAL A 38 5.37 -1.41 -3.79
CA VAL A 38 6.60 -1.28 -3.01
C VAL A 38 6.43 -0.07 -2.11
N TYR A 39 6.58 -0.25 -0.82
CA TYR A 39 6.35 0.83 0.14
C TYR A 39 7.37 0.78 1.26
N ARG A 40 7.60 1.94 1.87
CA ARG A 40 8.62 2.11 2.88
C ARG A 40 7.98 2.45 4.22
N ALA A 41 8.41 1.76 5.27
CA ALA A 41 7.97 2.11 6.62
C ALA A 41 8.55 3.47 7.00
N LEU A 42 7.70 4.35 7.52
CA LEU A 42 8.12 5.66 7.99
C LEU A 42 8.30 5.62 9.51
N TYR A 43 8.80 4.51 9.99
CA TYR A 43 9.12 4.29 11.40
C TYR A 43 10.24 3.27 11.47
N GLY A 44 10.84 3.11 12.65
CA GLY A 44 11.92 2.16 12.84
C GLY A 44 13.09 2.48 11.92
N ASP A 45 13.63 1.47 11.27
CA ASP A 45 14.78 1.63 10.38
C ASP A 45 14.39 1.94 8.93
N GLY A 46 13.10 2.16 8.66
CA GLY A 46 12.66 2.55 7.33
C GLY A 46 12.74 1.46 6.29
N GLY A 47 12.48 0.21 6.67
CA GLY A 47 12.58 -0.90 5.75
C GLY A 47 11.61 -0.82 4.58
N LEU A 48 11.98 -1.44 3.47
CA LEU A 48 11.13 -1.57 2.30
C LEU A 48 10.33 -2.86 2.38
N TRP A 49 9.08 -2.77 1.94
CA TRP A 49 8.15 -3.89 1.94
C TRP A 49 7.45 -3.98 0.59
N VAL A 50 6.94 -5.15 0.25
CA VAL A 50 6.09 -5.33 -0.92
C VAL A 50 4.82 -6.04 -0.49
N ARG A 51 3.73 -5.77 -1.22
CA ARG A 51 2.44 -6.39 -0.98
C ARG A 51 1.68 -6.39 -2.30
N PRO A 52 0.91 -7.44 -2.61
CA PRO A 52 0.07 -7.38 -3.82
C PRO A 52 -0.79 -6.12 -3.81
N ALA A 53 -0.87 -5.46 -4.98
CA ALA A 53 -1.60 -4.20 -5.07
C ALA A 53 -3.05 -4.37 -4.64
N LYS A 54 -3.68 -5.49 -5.01
CA LYS A 54 -5.07 -5.71 -4.63
C LYS A 54 -5.25 -5.78 -3.12
N MET A 55 -4.23 -6.26 -2.39
CA MET A 55 -4.29 -6.28 -0.93
C MET A 55 -3.98 -4.91 -0.34
N PHE A 56 -3.03 -4.19 -0.94
CA PHE A 56 -2.66 -2.87 -0.45
C PHE A 56 -3.86 -1.91 -0.48
N PHE A 57 -4.65 -1.98 -1.55
CA PHE A 57 -5.75 -1.05 -1.75
C PHE A 57 -7.11 -1.61 -1.31
N GLU A 58 -7.14 -2.77 -0.68
CA GLU A 58 -8.41 -3.39 -0.34
C GLU A 58 -9.10 -2.69 0.82
N THR A 59 -10.42 -2.82 0.82
CA THR A 59 -11.23 -2.44 1.98
C THR A 59 -11.35 -3.67 2.88
N ILE A 60 -11.13 -3.47 4.16
CA ILE A 60 -11.26 -4.53 5.16
C ILE A 60 -12.39 -4.19 6.12
N GLU A 61 -12.88 -5.22 6.80
CA GLU A 61 -13.87 -5.02 7.85
C GLU A 61 -13.23 -5.31 9.21
N ARG A 62 -13.43 -4.38 10.15
CA ARG A 62 -12.91 -4.54 11.49
C ARG A 62 -13.92 -3.95 12.46
N ASP A 63 -14.33 -4.80 13.44
CA ASP A 63 -15.29 -4.38 14.46
C ASP A 63 -16.57 -3.84 13.84
N GLY A 64 -17.02 -4.47 12.74
CA GLY A 64 -18.23 -4.09 12.06
C GLY A 64 -18.13 -2.85 11.18
N LYS A 65 -16.92 -2.30 11.03
CA LYS A 65 -16.70 -1.10 10.22
C LYS A 65 -15.84 -1.42 9.01
N LEU A 66 -16.19 -0.82 7.88
CA LEU A 66 -15.39 -0.91 6.67
C LEU A 66 -14.33 0.18 6.69
N MET A 67 -13.11 -0.19 6.36
CA MET A 67 -12.01 0.76 6.30
C MET A 67 -10.98 0.28 5.30
N LYS A 68 -10.18 1.19 4.79
CA LYS A 68 -9.10 0.80 3.88
C LYS A 68 -7.95 0.24 4.69
N ARG A 69 -7.31 -0.83 4.15
CA ARG A 69 -6.11 -1.37 4.80
C ARG A 69 -5.03 -0.30 4.88
N PHE A 70 -4.85 0.48 3.80
CA PHE A 70 -3.96 1.64 3.77
C PHE A 70 -4.74 2.83 3.26
N GLU A 71 -4.77 3.88 4.05
CA GLU A 71 -5.52 5.08 3.73
C GLU A 71 -4.57 6.19 3.29
N PRO A 72 -4.79 6.81 2.10
CA PRO A 72 -3.94 7.92 1.69
C PRO A 72 -4.16 9.13 2.57
N LEU A 73 -3.09 9.80 2.92
CA LEU A 73 -3.14 11.02 3.71
C LEU A 73 -3.03 12.24 2.82
#